data_6b9130ae6299b3fbe8ac212d2eda7c76
#
_entry.id   6b9130ae6299b3fbe8ac212d2eda7c76
#
_cell.length_a   1.000
_cell.length_b   1.000
_cell.length_c   1.000
_cell.angle_alpha   90.00
_cell.angle_beta   90.00
_cell.angle_gamma   90.00
#
_symmetry.space_group_name_H-M   'P 1'
#
loop_
_entity.id
_entity.type
_entity.pdbx_description
1 polymer ?
#
loop_
_entity_poly.entity_id
_entity_poly.type
_entity_poly.pdbx_seq_one_letter_code
_entity_poly.pdbx_strand_id
1 'polypeptide(L)'
;MKIVWHEDIKKDLKNLRRFPAPRESLEAWERLFCWKGLGETPAIEAFPGFGECKIYKGRVVPMRENVGKSKGYRIVFQMIGMDYCKIIVFSRHGIYNSEQDLITIIKSRI
;
A
#
# COMPACT_ATOMS: atom_id res chain seq x y z
N MET A 1 -0.05 -3.52 16.53
CA MET A 1 -0.89 -3.67 15.32
C MET A 1 -0.47 -4.90 14.53
N LYS A 2 -1.43 -5.67 14.08
CA LYS A 2 -1.16 -6.83 13.22
C LYS A 2 -1.32 -6.43 11.75
N ILE A 3 -0.32 -6.73 10.93
CA ILE A 3 -0.35 -6.48 9.50
C ILE A 3 -0.32 -7.81 8.77
N VAL A 4 -1.28 -8.00 7.86
CA VAL A 4 -1.31 -9.17 6.98
C VAL A 4 -1.35 -8.72 5.54
N TRP A 5 -0.90 -9.57 4.64
CA TRP A 5 -0.92 -9.31 3.20
C TRP A 5 -2.04 -10.10 2.54
N HIS A 6 -2.74 -9.46 1.63
CA HIS A 6 -3.58 -10.19 0.68
C HIS A 6 -2.68 -11.18 -0.09
N GLU A 7 -3.22 -12.31 -0.47
CA GLU A 7 -2.45 -13.35 -1.17
C GLU A 7 -1.78 -12.86 -2.46
N ASP A 8 -2.37 -11.85 -3.12
CA ASP A 8 -1.82 -11.31 -4.37
C ASP A 8 -0.71 -10.29 -4.17
N ILE A 9 -0.34 -9.93 -2.93
CA ILE A 9 0.80 -9.04 -2.69
C ILE A 9 2.10 -9.64 -3.20
N LYS A 10 2.26 -10.95 -3.11
CA LYS A 10 3.43 -11.63 -3.68
C LYS A 10 3.53 -11.43 -5.19
N LYS A 11 2.38 -11.43 -5.87
CA LYS A 11 2.30 -11.15 -7.29
C LYS A 11 2.63 -9.69 -7.58
N ASP A 12 2.13 -8.77 -6.76
CA ASP A 12 2.45 -7.35 -6.88
C ASP A 12 3.95 -7.12 -6.76
N LEU A 13 4.60 -7.75 -5.78
CA LEU A 13 6.05 -7.63 -5.60
C LEU A 13 6.81 -8.18 -6.81
N LYS A 14 6.35 -9.27 -7.41
CA LYS A 14 6.92 -9.81 -8.64
C LYS A 14 6.83 -8.82 -9.78
N ASN A 15 5.70 -8.12 -9.91
CA ASN A 15 5.50 -7.12 -10.95
C ASN A 15 6.40 -5.90 -10.77
N LEU A 16 6.95 -5.72 -9.57
CA LEU A 16 7.84 -4.61 -9.22
C LEU A 16 9.32 -5.00 -9.21
N ARG A 17 9.66 -6.20 -9.66
CA ARG A 17 11.02 -6.76 -9.57
C ARG A 17 12.09 -5.94 -10.28
N ARG A 18 11.70 -5.09 -11.24
CA ARG A 18 12.64 -4.20 -11.96
C ARG A 18 13.14 -3.04 -11.09
N PHE A 19 12.48 -2.78 -9.97
CA PHE A 19 12.89 -1.74 -9.03
C PHE A 19 13.83 -2.33 -7.98
N PRO A 20 14.71 -1.51 -7.38
CA PRO A 20 15.81 -2.02 -6.53
C PRO A 20 15.39 -2.79 -5.28
N ALA A 21 14.34 -2.39 -4.59
CA ALA A 21 14.02 -3.01 -3.31
C ALA A 21 12.54 -2.89 -2.92
N PRO A 22 11.60 -3.49 -3.71
CA PRO A 22 10.18 -3.33 -3.41
C PRO A 22 9.78 -3.96 -2.08
N ARG A 23 10.24 -5.16 -1.78
CA ARG A 23 9.89 -5.84 -0.54
C ARG A 23 10.46 -5.13 0.68
N GLU A 24 11.72 -4.71 0.62
CA GLU A 24 12.35 -3.96 1.71
C GLU A 24 11.61 -2.65 1.98
N SER A 25 11.17 -1.98 0.91
CA SER A 25 10.41 -0.73 1.01
C SER A 25 9.07 -0.94 1.70
N LEU A 26 8.36 -2.00 1.35
CA LEU A 26 7.10 -2.35 1.98
C LEU A 26 7.31 -2.67 3.47
N GLU A 27 8.30 -3.48 3.78
CA GLU A 27 8.59 -3.88 5.16
C GLU A 27 9.01 -2.68 6.03
N ALA A 28 9.76 -1.74 5.47
CA ALA A 28 10.12 -0.50 6.16
C ALA A 28 8.89 0.35 6.45
N TRP A 29 7.97 0.43 5.50
CA TRP A 29 6.71 1.14 5.71
C TRP A 29 5.88 0.46 6.80
N GLU A 30 5.83 -0.86 6.82
CA GLU A 30 5.09 -1.60 7.85
C GLU A 30 5.62 -1.29 9.25
N ARG A 31 6.95 -1.24 9.41
CA ARG A 31 7.56 -0.88 10.70
C ARG A 31 7.19 0.54 11.11
N LEU A 32 7.22 1.47 10.18
CA LEU A 32 6.84 2.85 10.45
C LEU A 32 5.37 2.95 10.83
N PHE A 33 4.50 2.26 10.11
CA PHE A 33 3.07 2.25 10.35
C PHE A 33 2.73 1.63 11.71
N CYS A 34 3.39 0.54 12.08
CA CYS A 34 3.21 -0.07 13.39
C CYS A 34 3.64 0.87 14.53
N TRP A 35 4.66 1.69 14.28
CA TRP A 35 5.15 2.64 15.27
C TRP A 35 4.29 3.90 15.36
N LYS A 36 3.99 4.50 14.22
CA LYS A 36 3.28 5.80 14.16
C LYS A 36 1.77 5.67 14.18
N GLY A 37 1.22 4.60 13.64
CA GLY A 37 -0.21 4.41 13.50
C GLY A 37 -0.83 5.20 12.35
N LEU A 38 -2.13 5.03 12.20
CA LEU A 38 -2.88 5.62 11.08
C LEU A 38 -2.84 7.15 11.07
N GLY A 39 -2.95 7.77 12.23
CA GLY A 39 -3.05 9.23 12.33
C GLY A 39 -1.74 9.96 12.15
N GLU A 40 -0.60 9.31 12.33
CA GLU A 40 0.71 9.97 12.31
C GLU A 40 1.66 9.47 11.22
N THR A 41 1.33 8.39 10.54
CA THR A 41 2.11 7.96 9.37
C THR A 41 1.87 8.94 8.22
N PRO A 42 2.92 9.50 7.62
CA PRO A 42 2.74 10.51 6.57
C PRO A 42 2.21 9.92 5.27
N ALA A 43 1.60 10.77 4.46
CA ALA A 43 1.15 10.47 3.10
C ALA A 43 0.10 9.34 3.03
N ILE A 44 -0.80 9.31 4.01
CA ILE A 44 -1.95 8.41 4.01
C ILE A 44 -3.21 9.24 3.88
N GLU A 45 -4.12 8.80 3.03
CA GLU A 45 -5.44 9.41 2.90
C GLU A 45 -6.52 8.35 2.74
N ALA A 46 -7.74 8.69 3.17
CA ALA A 46 -8.88 7.79 3.02
C ALA A 46 -9.23 7.61 1.55
N PHE A 47 -9.63 6.41 1.19
CA PHE A 47 -10.05 6.07 -0.16
C PHE A 47 -11.50 5.59 -0.09
N PRO A 48 -12.48 6.51 -0.23
CA PRO A 48 -13.89 6.16 -0.08
C PRO A 48 -14.44 5.42 -1.30
N GLY A 49 -15.65 4.85 -1.16
CA GLY A 49 -16.33 4.18 -2.26
C GLY A 49 -16.36 2.66 -2.16
N PHE A 50 -15.98 2.10 -1.01
CA PHE A 50 -15.94 0.65 -0.80
C PHE A 50 -16.93 0.19 0.28
N GLY A 51 -18.07 0.86 0.37
CA GLY A 51 -19.11 0.51 1.33
C GLY A 51 -18.66 0.68 2.77
N GLU A 52 -18.82 -0.33 3.58
CA GLU A 52 -18.42 -0.31 4.99
C GLU A 52 -16.92 -0.59 5.19
N CYS A 53 -16.22 -0.99 4.15
CA CYS A 53 -14.79 -1.25 4.22
C CYS A 53 -14.02 0.06 4.33
N LYS A 54 -13.14 0.14 5.32
CA LYS A 54 -12.29 1.32 5.53
C LYS A 54 -10.99 1.14 4.77
N ILE A 55 -10.92 1.74 3.61
CA ILE A 55 -9.78 1.64 2.70
C ILE A 55 -8.99 2.94 2.74
N TYR A 56 -7.68 2.81 2.75
CA TYR A 56 -6.73 3.91 2.73
C TYR A 56 -5.71 3.68 1.64
N LYS A 57 -5.21 4.77 1.08
CA LYS A 57 -4.08 4.73 0.17
C LYS A 57 -2.93 5.55 0.73
N GLY A 58 -1.73 5.13 0.44
CA GLY A 58 -0.54 5.78 0.94
C GLY A 58 0.59 5.74 -0.07
N ARG A 59 1.64 6.48 0.25
CA ARG A 59 2.86 6.52 -0.54
C ARG A 59 4.01 5.98 0.29
N VAL A 60 4.83 5.14 -0.32
CA VAL A 60 5.94 4.48 0.34
C VAL A 60 7.24 4.95 -0.29
N VAL A 61 8.14 5.44 0.54
CA VAL A 61 9.47 5.86 0.08
C VAL A 61 10.24 4.63 -0.38
N PRO A 62 10.75 4.62 -1.62
CA PRO A 62 11.51 3.47 -2.09
C PRO A 62 12.89 3.43 -1.45
N MET A 63 13.23 2.26 -0.94
CA MET A 63 14.56 1.99 -0.41
C MET A 63 15.56 1.84 -1.55
N ARG A 64 16.80 2.22 -1.31
CA ARG A 64 17.90 2.08 -2.27
C ARG A 64 17.73 2.87 -3.57
N GLU A 65 16.87 3.88 -3.55
CA GLU A 65 16.68 4.81 -4.65
C GLU A 65 16.71 6.22 -4.11
N ASN A 66 17.22 7.15 -4.91
CA ASN A 66 17.29 8.56 -4.51
C ASN A 66 16.10 9.33 -5.07
N VAL A 67 14.90 8.92 -4.68
CA VAL A 67 13.65 9.58 -5.08
C VAL A 67 12.74 9.73 -3.85
N GLY A 68 11.86 10.72 -3.91
CA GLY A 68 10.93 10.99 -2.82
C GLY A 68 9.65 10.16 -2.93
N LYS A 69 8.71 10.42 -2.00
CA LYS A 69 7.42 9.71 -1.92
C LYS A 69 6.58 9.85 -3.18
N SER A 70 6.65 10.99 -3.86
CA SER A 70 5.84 11.24 -5.06
C SER A 70 6.18 10.31 -6.21
N LYS A 71 7.42 9.83 -6.25
CA LYS A 71 7.90 8.88 -7.27
C LYS A 71 8.09 7.47 -6.73
N GLY A 72 7.59 7.22 -5.53
CA GLY A 72 7.74 5.95 -4.85
C GLY A 72 6.60 4.99 -5.12
N TYR A 73 6.50 4.01 -4.21
CA TYR A 73 5.45 3.01 -4.30
C TYR A 73 4.11 3.57 -3.81
N ARG A 74 3.05 2.92 -4.25
CA ARG A 74 1.67 3.17 -3.81
C ARG A 74 1.21 1.96 -3.03
N ILE A 75 0.60 2.20 -1.88
CA ILE A 75 0.05 1.14 -1.05
C ILE A 75 -1.44 1.39 -0.83
N VAL A 76 -2.22 0.32 -0.88
CA VAL A 76 -3.63 0.37 -0.49
C VAL A 76 -3.83 -0.66 0.60
N PHE A 77 -4.47 -0.27 1.67
CA PHE A 77 -4.72 -1.17 2.78
C PHE A 77 -6.10 -0.95 3.38
N GLN A 78 -6.60 -1.99 4.04
CA GLN A 78 -7.88 -1.96 4.74
C GLN A 78 -7.61 -2.02 6.23
N MET A 79 -8.25 -1.13 7.00
CA MET A 79 -8.27 -1.23 8.45
C MET A 79 -9.48 -2.04 8.88
N ILE A 80 -9.23 -3.06 9.67
CA ILE A 80 -10.27 -3.92 10.25
C ILE A 80 -10.17 -3.72 11.76
N GLY A 81 -11.02 -2.85 12.30
CA GLY A 81 -10.88 -2.39 13.66
C GLY A 81 -9.70 -1.43 13.80
N MET A 82 -9.17 -1.31 15.02
CA MET A 82 -8.13 -0.32 15.31
C MET A 82 -6.70 -0.87 15.24
N ASP A 83 -6.54 -2.18 15.24
CA ASP A 83 -5.23 -2.81 15.35
C ASP A 83 -4.96 -3.95 14.37
N TYR A 84 -5.77 -4.04 13.32
CA TYR A 84 -5.59 -5.04 12.27
C TYR A 84 -5.60 -4.34 10.91
N CYS A 85 -4.52 -4.51 10.17
CA CYS A 85 -4.32 -3.91 8.85
C CYS A 85 -4.09 -5.01 7.81
N LYS A 86 -4.88 -4.99 6.74
CA LYS A 86 -4.69 -5.89 5.61
C LYS A 86 -4.18 -5.09 4.42
N ILE A 87 -2.97 -5.38 3.98
CA ILE A 87 -2.41 -4.74 2.78
C ILE A 87 -3.02 -5.41 1.55
N ILE A 88 -3.65 -4.60 0.71
CA ILE A 88 -4.45 -5.08 -0.41
C ILE A 88 -3.73 -4.93 -1.74
N VAL A 89 -3.06 -3.80 -1.96
CA VAL A 89 -2.34 -3.53 -3.20
C VAL A 89 -1.00 -2.89 -2.88
N PHE A 90 0.04 -3.32 -3.57
CA PHE A 90 1.33 -2.66 -3.53
C PHE A 90 1.81 -2.47 -4.96
N SER A 91 1.97 -1.22 -5.38
CA SER A 91 2.26 -0.89 -6.76
C SER A 91 3.18 0.32 -6.85
N ARG A 92 3.40 0.79 -8.06
CA ARG A 92 4.18 1.99 -8.30
C ARG A 92 3.48 2.84 -9.36
N HIS A 93 3.73 4.13 -9.33
CA HIS A 93 3.16 5.05 -10.32
C HIS A 93 3.45 4.55 -11.74
N GLY A 94 2.43 4.52 -12.58
CA GLY A 94 2.55 4.04 -13.95
C GLY A 94 2.25 2.55 -14.16
N ILE A 95 2.08 1.78 -13.09
CA ILE A 95 1.71 0.35 -13.21
C ILE A 95 0.24 0.20 -13.61
N TYR A 96 -0.64 1.00 -13.05
CA TYR A 96 -2.06 1.03 -13.40
C TYR A 96 -2.34 2.18 -14.36
N ASN A 97 -3.17 1.92 -15.35
CA ASN A 97 -3.48 2.91 -16.38
C ASN A 97 -4.37 4.04 -15.86
N SER A 98 -5.19 3.77 -14.83
CA SER A 98 -6.11 4.75 -14.29
C SER A 98 -6.48 4.41 -12.85
N GLU A 99 -7.09 5.37 -12.15
CA GLU A 99 -7.65 5.13 -10.82
C GLU A 99 -8.78 4.11 -10.87
N GLN A 100 -9.54 4.07 -11.97
CA GLN A 100 -10.62 3.10 -12.12
C GLN A 100 -10.08 1.67 -12.18
N ASP A 101 -8.93 1.45 -12.83
CA ASP A 101 -8.27 0.14 -12.83
C ASP A 101 -7.88 -0.26 -11.41
N LEU A 102 -7.35 0.66 -10.64
CA LEU A 102 -7.00 0.43 -9.25
C LEU A 102 -8.23 0.06 -8.42
N ILE A 103 -9.32 0.81 -8.58
CA ILE A 103 -10.58 0.52 -7.88
C ILE A 103 -11.08 -0.89 -8.18
N THR A 104 -11.02 -1.29 -9.44
CA THR A 104 -11.43 -2.63 -9.86
C THR A 104 -10.61 -3.71 -9.15
N ILE A 105 -9.30 -3.51 -9.06
CA ILE A 105 -8.40 -4.44 -8.37
C ILE A 105 -8.71 -4.48 -6.87
N ILE A 106 -8.92 -3.34 -6.24
CA ILE A 106 -9.26 -3.28 -4.82
C ILE A 106 -10.55 -4.06 -4.56
N LYS A 107 -11.58 -3.84 -5.37
CA LYS A 107 -12.87 -4.55 -5.22
C LYS A 107 -12.72 -6.06 -5.35
N SER A 108 -11.78 -6.52 -6.16
CA SER A 108 -11.53 -7.95 -6.32
C SER A 108 -10.78 -8.57 -5.14
N ARG A 109 -10.20 -7.74 -4.27
CA ARG A 109 -9.34 -8.19 -3.17
C ARG A 109 -9.92 -7.92 -1.77
N ILE A 110 -11.08 -7.27 -1.68
CA ILE A 110 -11.72 -7.02 -0.37
C ILE A 110 -12.93 -7.90 -0.12
#